data_39408ab9005876bb2c7c86cfc16ec1ad
#
_entry.id   39408ab9005876bb2c7c86cfc16ec1ad
#
_cell.length_a   1.000
_cell.length_b   1.000
_cell.length_c   1.000
_cell.angle_alpha   90.00
_cell.angle_beta   90.00
_cell.angle_gamma   90.00
#
_symmetry.space_group_name_H-M   'P 1'
#
loop_
_entity.id
_entity.type
_entity.pdbx_description
1 polymer ?
#
loop_
_entity_poly.entity_id
_entity_poly.type
_entity_poly.pdbx_seq_one_letter_code
_entity_poly.pdbx_strand_id
1 'polypeptide(L)'
;LIPADPRFIACRASLPEARVALFGIPFEGRVNLRRGADHGPRELRLASDSIETYSPFLGRDLEDLAIADLGDCELGDGSPREQLARAREEIRRFWRPGLRPVMLGGDHTATLPVIEVLAPAIPELRILQLDAHPDLREEFLGERCNYASAMARVMDVVAPERVYQVGMRTGAREEYQRKAPHLFPAHRTRPLDAVRSLLPELAAHPLYVTVDVDVLDPSEAPGTGAPEPCGITAAELVEIVRLLAPCSIVGTDLMEVAHAWDPSGRTGITACWILREAILTWWGA
;
A
#
# COMPACT_ATOMS: atom_id res chain seq x y z
N LEU A 1 18.97 -2.27 -5.33
CA LEU A 1 17.73 -2.71 -6.00
C LEU A 1 18.06 -3.63 -7.17
N ILE A 2 17.28 -4.69 -7.32
CA ILE A 2 17.34 -5.61 -8.46
C ILE A 2 16.45 -5.03 -9.57
N PRO A 3 16.99 -4.74 -10.79
CA PRO A 3 16.17 -4.20 -11.87
C PRO A 3 14.99 -5.10 -12.21
N ALA A 4 13.81 -4.51 -12.40
CA ALA A 4 12.63 -5.25 -12.80
C ALA A 4 12.60 -5.54 -14.30
N ASP A 5 12.15 -6.76 -14.65
CA ASP A 5 11.81 -7.19 -15.99
C ASP A 5 10.57 -8.12 -15.90
N PRO A 6 9.40 -7.71 -16.41
CA PRO A 6 9.12 -6.40 -17.01
C PRO A 6 9.09 -5.25 -15.97
N ARG A 7 9.15 -4.01 -16.48
CA ARG A 7 8.85 -2.82 -15.70
C ARG A 7 7.34 -2.56 -15.66
N PHE A 8 6.89 -1.81 -14.66
CA PHE A 8 5.52 -1.32 -14.62
C PHE A 8 5.25 -0.37 -15.83
N ILE A 9 4.05 -0.44 -16.38
CA ILE A 9 3.66 0.35 -17.57
C ILE A 9 3.97 1.84 -17.37
N ALA A 10 4.38 2.51 -18.47
CA ALA A 10 4.74 3.93 -18.52
C ALA A 10 5.94 4.37 -17.66
N CYS A 11 6.64 3.49 -16.95
CA CYS A 11 7.80 3.83 -16.14
C CYS A 11 9.08 3.95 -17.00
N ARG A 12 9.30 5.14 -17.59
CA ARG A 12 10.40 5.39 -18.55
C ARG A 12 11.46 6.34 -18.03
N ALA A 13 11.20 7.10 -16.95
CA ALA A 13 12.16 8.06 -16.40
C ALA A 13 13.34 7.38 -15.70
N SER A 14 14.47 8.05 -15.67
CA SER A 14 15.57 7.72 -14.78
C SER A 14 15.31 8.25 -13.36
N LEU A 15 15.94 7.69 -12.35
CA LEU A 15 15.77 8.14 -10.96
C LEU A 15 16.07 9.64 -10.75
N PRO A 16 17.12 10.24 -11.35
CA PRO A 16 17.36 11.69 -11.23
C PRO A 16 16.22 12.55 -11.76
N GLU A 17 15.54 12.12 -12.81
CA GLU A 17 14.43 12.84 -13.46
C GLU A 17 13.08 12.56 -12.82
N ALA A 18 12.96 11.46 -12.07
CA ALA A 18 11.69 10.99 -11.55
C ALA A 18 11.08 11.93 -10.50
N ARG A 19 9.79 12.14 -10.64
CA ARG A 19 8.90 12.73 -9.63
C ARG A 19 8.21 11.63 -8.81
N VAL A 20 7.98 10.46 -9.42
CA VAL A 20 7.40 9.27 -8.80
C VAL A 20 8.41 8.13 -8.95
N ALA A 21 8.72 7.45 -7.86
CA ALA A 21 9.58 6.27 -7.83
C ALA A 21 8.75 5.05 -7.45
N LEU A 22 8.54 4.16 -8.41
CA LEU A 22 7.93 2.87 -8.19
C LEU A 22 9.02 1.85 -7.87
N PHE A 23 8.80 1.01 -6.87
CA PHE A 23 9.74 -0.06 -6.48
C PHE A 23 8.99 -1.18 -5.76
N GLY A 24 9.57 -2.36 -5.70
CA GLY A 24 8.99 -3.52 -5.03
C GLY A 24 9.71 -3.87 -3.73
N ILE A 25 8.95 -4.40 -2.76
CA ILE A 25 9.48 -5.09 -1.60
C ILE A 25 8.87 -6.50 -1.57
N PRO A 26 9.53 -7.50 -2.18
CA PRO A 26 9.04 -8.87 -2.29
C PRO A 26 9.22 -9.62 -0.94
N PHE A 27 8.58 -9.12 0.11
CA PHE A 27 8.66 -9.67 1.45
C PHE A 27 7.42 -10.48 1.78
N GLU A 28 7.61 -11.67 2.33
CA GLU A 28 6.55 -12.46 2.95
C GLU A 28 7.12 -13.11 4.21
N GLY A 29 6.56 -12.75 5.35
CA GLY A 29 6.89 -13.34 6.62
C GLY A 29 6.28 -14.73 6.80
N ARG A 30 6.08 -15.14 8.06
CA ARG A 30 5.33 -16.37 8.36
C ARG A 30 3.85 -16.17 8.09
N VAL A 31 3.29 -16.98 7.23
CA VAL A 31 1.86 -17.03 6.93
C VAL A 31 1.24 -18.36 7.38
N ASN A 32 -0.01 -18.32 7.81
CA ASN A 32 -0.70 -19.50 8.31
C ASN A 32 -1.48 -20.27 7.22
N LEU A 33 -1.84 -19.63 6.11
CA LEU A 33 -2.71 -20.25 5.12
C LEU A 33 -2.26 -20.02 3.67
N ARG A 34 -2.50 -18.83 3.11
CA ARG A 34 -2.24 -18.52 1.70
C ARG A 34 -0.93 -17.79 1.55
N ARG A 35 -0.01 -18.37 0.80
CA ARG A 35 1.29 -17.77 0.46
C ARG A 35 1.26 -17.15 -0.93
N GLY A 36 2.25 -16.31 -1.22
CA GLY A 36 2.53 -15.77 -2.54
C GLY A 36 2.48 -14.26 -2.64
N ALA A 37 2.34 -13.54 -1.52
CA ALA A 37 2.42 -12.08 -1.51
C ALA A 37 3.82 -11.58 -1.91
N ASP A 38 4.90 -12.33 -1.63
CA ASP A 38 6.26 -12.02 -2.07
C ASP A 38 6.41 -11.93 -3.59
N HIS A 39 5.51 -12.56 -4.34
CA HIS A 39 5.46 -12.43 -5.80
C HIS A 39 4.67 -11.19 -6.26
N GLY A 40 3.95 -10.51 -5.36
CA GLY A 40 3.09 -9.35 -5.65
C GLY A 40 3.75 -8.28 -6.51
N PRO A 41 4.98 -7.81 -6.20
CA PRO A 41 5.64 -6.78 -7.01
C PRO A 41 5.83 -7.18 -8.47
N ARG A 42 6.25 -8.42 -8.72
CA ARG A 42 6.41 -8.95 -10.07
C ARG A 42 5.08 -9.10 -10.80
N GLU A 43 4.08 -9.66 -10.12
CA GLU A 43 2.76 -9.91 -10.71
C GLU A 43 2.02 -8.61 -11.04
N LEU A 44 2.16 -7.57 -10.22
CA LEU A 44 1.61 -6.25 -10.51
C LEU A 44 2.27 -5.63 -11.76
N ARG A 45 3.57 -5.80 -11.95
CA ARG A 45 4.24 -5.33 -13.18
C ARG A 45 3.74 -6.06 -14.41
N LEU A 46 3.59 -7.38 -14.34
CA LEU A 46 3.01 -8.17 -15.43
C LEU A 46 1.55 -7.75 -15.73
N ALA A 47 0.74 -7.58 -14.68
CA ALA A 47 -0.65 -7.16 -14.82
C ALA A 47 -0.79 -5.74 -15.38
N SER A 48 0.20 -4.87 -15.15
CA SER A 48 0.17 -3.49 -15.63
C SER A 48 0.10 -3.37 -17.15
N ASP A 49 0.61 -4.35 -17.89
CA ASP A 49 0.49 -4.40 -19.35
C ASP A 49 -0.95 -4.65 -19.84
N SER A 50 -1.85 -5.03 -18.93
CA SER A 50 -3.27 -5.29 -19.25
C SER A 50 -4.16 -4.08 -19.05
N ILE A 51 -3.62 -2.94 -18.61
CA ILE A 51 -4.37 -1.69 -18.46
C ILE A 51 -3.86 -0.63 -19.43
N GLU A 52 -4.73 0.33 -19.76
CA GLU A 52 -4.33 1.53 -20.51
C GLU A 52 -3.64 2.55 -19.59
N THR A 53 -2.71 3.34 -20.11
CA THR A 53 -2.03 4.41 -19.37
C THR A 53 -2.93 5.61 -19.11
N TYR A 54 -3.89 5.86 -20.01
CA TYR A 54 -4.80 7.00 -19.97
C TYR A 54 -6.02 6.76 -19.06
N SER A 55 -6.34 7.73 -18.21
CA SER A 55 -7.59 7.78 -17.46
C SER A 55 -8.62 8.70 -18.15
N PRO A 56 -9.69 8.15 -18.73
CA PRO A 56 -10.74 8.99 -19.34
C PRO A 56 -11.54 9.79 -18.31
N PHE A 57 -11.54 9.36 -17.04
CA PHE A 57 -12.19 10.07 -15.95
C PHE A 57 -11.45 11.35 -15.54
N LEU A 58 -10.11 11.31 -15.61
CA LEU A 58 -9.25 12.43 -15.23
C LEU A 58 -8.80 13.25 -16.42
N GLY A 59 -8.86 12.70 -17.63
CA GLY A 59 -8.30 13.29 -18.84
C GLY A 59 -6.77 13.40 -18.77
N ARG A 60 -6.10 12.42 -18.12
CA ARG A 60 -4.67 12.41 -17.82
C ARG A 60 -4.05 11.08 -18.23
N ASP A 61 -2.75 11.10 -18.52
CA ASP A 61 -1.99 9.93 -18.94
C ASP A 61 -0.77 9.72 -18.05
N LEU A 62 -0.47 8.46 -17.68
CA LEU A 62 0.79 8.11 -16.97
C LEU A 62 2.02 8.47 -17.79
N GLU A 63 1.93 8.46 -19.12
CA GLU A 63 3.06 8.80 -20.01
C GLU A 63 3.49 10.26 -19.89
N ASP A 64 2.62 11.14 -19.40
CA ASP A 64 2.93 12.55 -19.14
C ASP A 64 3.71 12.76 -17.83
N LEU A 65 3.89 11.71 -17.03
CA LEU A 65 4.59 11.77 -15.75
C LEU A 65 5.99 11.18 -15.81
N ALA A 66 6.92 11.82 -15.11
CA ALA A 66 8.26 11.28 -14.91
C ALA A 66 8.24 10.19 -13.82
N ILE A 67 7.89 8.96 -14.20
CA ILE A 67 7.84 7.79 -13.31
C ILE A 67 9.04 6.90 -13.60
N ALA A 68 9.82 6.54 -12.56
CA ALA A 68 10.87 5.55 -12.63
C ALA A 68 10.43 4.25 -11.93
N ASP A 69 10.59 3.11 -12.58
CA ASP A 69 10.55 1.80 -11.90
C ASP A 69 12.00 1.40 -11.55
N LEU A 70 12.26 1.35 -10.26
CA LEU A 70 13.60 1.09 -9.71
C LEU A 70 13.89 -0.40 -9.52
N GLY A 71 12.91 -1.27 -9.76
CA GLY A 71 13.01 -2.70 -9.47
C GLY A 71 12.68 -3.04 -8.03
N ASP A 72 13.18 -4.16 -7.55
CA ASP A 72 12.86 -4.73 -6.24
C ASP A 72 14.00 -4.60 -5.25
N CYS A 73 13.67 -4.38 -3.96
CA CYS A 73 14.63 -4.43 -2.88
C CYS A 73 15.23 -5.83 -2.75
N GLU A 74 16.57 -5.89 -2.59
CA GLU A 74 17.29 -7.12 -2.34
C GLU A 74 17.25 -7.45 -0.84
N LEU A 75 16.35 -8.35 -0.46
CA LEU A 75 16.14 -8.68 0.94
C LEU A 75 17.17 -9.67 1.50
N GLY A 76 17.72 -10.55 0.65
CA GLY A 76 18.65 -11.61 1.04
C GLY A 76 18.05 -12.57 2.08
N ASP A 77 18.88 -13.46 2.59
CA ASP A 77 18.52 -14.39 3.66
C ASP A 77 18.55 -13.70 5.04
N GLY A 78 17.80 -14.22 6.00
CA GLY A 78 17.81 -13.74 7.38
C GLY A 78 16.43 -13.72 8.02
N SER A 79 16.37 -13.18 9.24
CA SER A 79 15.11 -12.96 9.94
C SER A 79 14.26 -11.89 9.24
N PRO A 80 12.93 -11.87 9.45
CA PRO A 80 12.05 -10.83 8.93
C PRO A 80 12.57 -9.41 9.22
N ARG A 81 13.06 -9.19 10.43
CA ARG A 81 13.61 -7.88 10.83
C ARG A 81 14.86 -7.47 10.04
N GLU A 82 15.75 -8.42 9.75
CA GLU A 82 16.95 -8.16 8.96
C GLU A 82 16.61 -7.87 7.51
N GLN A 83 15.67 -8.60 6.92
CA GLN A 83 15.18 -8.38 5.56
C GLN A 83 14.55 -6.99 5.41
N LEU A 84 13.65 -6.61 6.32
CA LEU A 84 13.03 -5.28 6.34
C LEU A 84 14.05 -4.15 6.59
N ALA A 85 15.07 -4.40 7.41
CA ALA A 85 16.15 -3.44 7.63
C ALA A 85 16.96 -3.19 6.33
N ARG A 86 17.20 -4.22 5.51
CA ARG A 86 17.85 -4.05 4.20
C ARG A 86 16.99 -3.24 3.25
N ALA A 87 15.68 -3.54 3.16
CA ALA A 87 14.74 -2.73 2.37
C ALA A 87 14.80 -1.25 2.79
N ARG A 88 14.77 -0.97 4.10
CA ARG A 88 14.90 0.38 4.62
C ARG A 88 16.18 1.08 4.17
N GLU A 89 17.34 0.40 4.23
CA GLU A 89 18.60 0.98 3.80
C GLU A 89 18.63 1.25 2.28
N GLU A 90 18.02 0.40 1.47
CA GLU A 90 17.89 0.66 0.04
C GLU A 90 16.99 1.86 -0.25
N ILE A 91 15.85 1.99 0.45
CA ILE A 91 14.96 3.15 0.32
C ILE A 91 15.69 4.44 0.69
N ARG A 92 16.47 4.45 1.77
CA ARG A 92 17.29 5.60 2.19
C ARG A 92 18.28 6.07 1.14
N ARG A 93 18.79 5.16 0.29
CA ARG A 93 19.76 5.49 -0.75
C ARG A 93 19.14 6.24 -1.93
N PHE A 94 17.90 5.96 -2.27
CA PHE A 94 17.26 6.58 -3.43
C PHE A 94 16.24 7.66 -3.08
N TRP A 95 15.60 7.54 -1.93
CA TRP A 95 14.56 8.49 -1.56
C TRP A 95 15.15 9.87 -1.21
N ARG A 96 14.45 10.92 -1.64
CA ARG A 96 14.76 12.31 -1.34
C ARG A 96 13.45 13.12 -1.17
N PRO A 97 13.46 14.25 -0.42
CA PRO A 97 12.29 15.13 -0.34
C PRO A 97 11.79 15.53 -1.73
N GLY A 98 10.48 15.42 -1.92
CA GLY A 98 9.82 15.69 -3.20
C GLY A 98 9.66 14.49 -4.13
N LEU A 99 10.42 13.41 -3.95
CA LEU A 99 10.19 12.13 -4.64
C LEU A 99 9.02 11.40 -3.99
N ARG A 100 8.05 10.97 -4.79
CA ARG A 100 6.84 10.26 -4.36
C ARG A 100 7.06 8.75 -4.48
N PRO A 101 7.27 8.01 -3.38
CA PRO A 101 7.39 6.56 -3.43
C PRO A 101 6.02 5.92 -3.70
N VAL A 102 5.99 4.98 -4.65
CA VAL A 102 4.92 4.03 -4.90
C VAL A 102 5.49 2.65 -4.69
N MET A 103 5.17 2.00 -3.58
CA MET A 103 5.71 0.68 -3.27
C MET A 103 4.73 -0.41 -3.68
N LEU A 104 5.21 -1.35 -4.47
CA LEU A 104 4.53 -2.61 -4.76
C LEU A 104 4.92 -3.59 -3.66
N GLY A 105 3.96 -3.99 -2.83
CA GLY A 105 4.23 -4.77 -1.65
C GLY A 105 4.19 -6.27 -1.85
N GLY A 106 4.86 -6.95 -0.94
CA GLY A 106 4.60 -8.29 -0.51
C GLY A 106 3.48 -8.31 0.54
N ASP A 107 3.73 -8.95 1.70
CA ASP A 107 2.80 -8.84 2.83
C ASP A 107 2.84 -7.43 3.46
N HIS A 108 1.79 -7.08 4.21
CA HIS A 108 1.61 -5.70 4.72
C HIS A 108 2.74 -5.19 5.62
N THR A 109 3.60 -6.08 6.15
CA THR A 109 4.77 -5.67 6.95
C THR A 109 5.75 -4.83 6.11
N ALA A 110 5.75 -4.99 4.79
CA ALA A 110 6.63 -4.24 3.89
C ALA A 110 6.37 -2.72 3.87
N THR A 111 5.26 -2.24 4.40
CA THR A 111 5.01 -0.81 4.63
C THR A 111 5.95 -0.22 5.68
N LEU A 112 6.36 -1.00 6.69
CA LEU A 112 7.18 -0.52 7.80
C LEU A 112 8.50 0.15 7.37
N PRO A 113 9.38 -0.45 6.53
CA PRO A 113 10.62 0.19 6.12
C PRO A 113 10.43 1.50 5.37
N VAL A 114 9.33 1.67 4.64
CA VAL A 114 9.00 2.95 3.98
C VAL A 114 8.69 4.01 5.04
N ILE A 115 7.84 3.69 6.01
CA ILE A 115 7.46 4.61 7.08
C ILE A 115 8.67 4.96 7.96
N GLU A 116 9.56 4.00 8.26
CA GLU A 116 10.81 4.25 9.00
C GLU A 116 11.76 5.23 8.29
N VAL A 117 11.66 5.37 6.97
CA VAL A 117 12.43 6.37 6.20
C VAL A 117 11.70 7.71 6.14
N LEU A 118 10.39 7.70 5.89
CA LEU A 118 9.61 8.91 5.67
C LEU A 118 9.32 9.68 6.97
N ALA A 119 8.93 9.00 8.05
CA ALA A 119 8.47 9.64 9.27
C ALA A 119 9.50 10.57 9.92
N PRO A 120 10.81 10.25 10.00
CA PRO A 120 11.81 11.17 10.52
C PRO A 120 12.04 12.42 9.65
N ALA A 121 11.76 12.32 8.34
CA ALA A 121 12.01 13.36 7.37
C ALA A 121 10.77 14.25 7.08
N ILE A 122 9.58 13.75 7.41
CA ILE A 122 8.31 14.45 7.15
C ILE A 122 7.60 14.67 8.48
N PRO A 123 7.77 15.86 9.09
CA PRO A 123 7.05 16.21 10.31
C PRO A 123 5.53 16.08 10.10
N GLU A 124 4.84 15.67 11.16
CA GLU A 124 3.37 15.52 11.16
C GLU A 124 2.81 14.53 10.12
N LEU A 125 3.63 13.59 9.63
CA LEU A 125 3.18 12.53 8.73
C LEU A 125 1.96 11.79 9.32
N ARG A 126 0.90 11.67 8.53
CA ARG A 126 -0.29 10.85 8.80
C ARG A 126 -0.25 9.61 7.94
N ILE A 127 -0.81 8.53 8.46
CA ILE A 127 -0.96 7.24 7.75
C ILE A 127 -2.44 6.94 7.62
N LEU A 128 -2.92 6.71 6.40
CA LEU A 128 -4.25 6.17 6.14
C LEU A 128 -4.10 4.74 5.65
N GLN A 129 -4.60 3.77 6.43
CA GLN A 129 -4.70 2.38 6.03
C GLN A 129 -6.11 2.10 5.52
N LEU A 130 -6.18 1.51 4.32
CA LEU A 130 -7.40 0.96 3.72
C LEU A 130 -7.24 -0.56 3.67
N ASP A 131 -8.02 -1.30 4.47
CA ASP A 131 -7.75 -2.71 4.78
C ASP A 131 -9.00 -3.39 5.37
N ALA A 132 -9.08 -4.71 5.26
CA ALA A 132 -10.06 -5.51 5.99
C ALA A 132 -9.64 -5.75 7.45
N HIS A 133 -8.32 -5.71 7.74
CA HIS A 133 -7.70 -6.09 9.01
C HIS A 133 -7.08 -4.89 9.73
N PRO A 134 -7.10 -4.84 11.07
CA PRO A 134 -6.40 -3.79 11.82
C PRO A 134 -4.87 -3.93 11.84
N ASP A 135 -4.34 -5.17 11.72
CA ASP A 135 -2.91 -5.50 11.81
C ASP A 135 -2.22 -4.99 13.07
N LEU A 136 -2.95 -5.07 14.17
CA LEU A 136 -2.55 -4.51 15.46
C LEU A 136 -2.12 -5.57 16.47
N ARG A 137 -1.89 -6.82 16.06
CA ARG A 137 -1.34 -7.83 16.97
C ARG A 137 0.05 -7.43 17.43
N GLU A 138 0.37 -7.72 18.69
CA GLU A 138 1.73 -7.48 19.21
C GLU A 138 2.75 -8.41 18.52
N GLU A 139 2.35 -9.67 18.34
CA GLU A 139 3.06 -10.69 17.58
C GLU A 139 2.07 -11.69 16.96
N PHE A 140 2.48 -12.36 15.90
CA PHE A 140 1.72 -13.44 15.31
C PHE A 140 2.66 -14.55 14.84
N LEU A 141 2.29 -15.82 15.08
CA LEU A 141 3.12 -17.01 14.78
C LEU A 141 4.54 -16.94 15.39
N GLY A 142 4.70 -16.26 16.53
CA GLY A 142 5.99 -16.08 17.19
C GLY A 142 6.87 -14.99 16.57
N GLU A 143 6.32 -14.15 15.68
CA GLU A 143 7.04 -13.05 15.03
C GLU A 143 6.34 -11.71 15.27
N ARG A 144 7.13 -10.70 15.60
CA ARG A 144 6.65 -9.32 15.75
C ARG A 144 6.57 -8.59 14.41
N CYS A 145 7.46 -8.92 13.47
CA CYS A 145 7.42 -8.42 12.10
C CYS A 145 6.65 -9.42 11.25
N ASN A 146 5.35 -9.24 11.18
CA ASN A 146 4.40 -10.14 10.52
C ASN A 146 3.22 -9.32 10.00
N TYR A 147 2.58 -9.77 8.92
CA TYR A 147 1.44 -9.07 8.30
C TYR A 147 0.36 -8.67 9.32
N ALA A 148 -0.04 -9.57 10.23
CA ALA A 148 -1.05 -9.29 11.26
C ALA A 148 -0.57 -8.33 12.37
N SER A 149 0.67 -7.85 12.30
CA SER A 149 1.30 -6.91 13.25
C SER A 149 1.85 -5.66 12.56
N ALA A 150 1.62 -5.51 11.26
CA ALA A 150 2.19 -4.45 10.43
C ALA A 150 1.90 -3.06 10.99
N MET A 151 0.64 -2.75 11.26
CA MET A 151 0.26 -1.44 11.80
C MET A 151 0.67 -1.26 13.26
N ALA A 152 0.77 -2.33 14.03
CA ALA A 152 1.38 -2.25 15.36
C ALA A 152 2.83 -1.78 15.28
N ARG A 153 3.60 -2.25 14.29
CA ARG A 153 5.00 -1.81 14.07
C ARG A 153 5.07 -0.40 13.50
N VAL A 154 4.15 -0.02 12.63
CA VAL A 154 4.04 1.37 12.15
C VAL A 154 3.77 2.32 13.32
N MET A 155 2.91 1.93 14.27
CA MET A 155 2.63 2.72 15.48
C MET A 155 3.79 2.76 16.50
N ASP A 156 4.82 1.91 16.36
CA ASP A 156 6.07 2.06 17.09
C ASP A 156 6.93 3.23 16.53
N VAL A 157 6.67 3.67 15.29
CA VAL A 157 7.40 4.74 14.58
C VAL A 157 6.59 6.04 14.51
N VAL A 158 5.30 5.94 14.25
CA VAL A 158 4.36 7.07 14.13
C VAL A 158 3.36 7.00 15.28
N ALA A 159 3.13 8.11 15.97
CA ALA A 159 2.19 8.16 17.08
C ALA A 159 0.79 7.61 16.67
N PRO A 160 0.14 6.78 17.49
CA PRO A 160 -1.15 6.16 17.15
C PRO A 160 -2.25 7.16 16.72
N GLU A 161 -2.20 8.39 17.22
CA GLU A 161 -3.12 9.48 16.87
C GLU A 161 -2.92 9.97 15.43
N ARG A 162 -1.89 9.53 14.75
CA ARG A 162 -1.57 9.86 13.35
C ARG A 162 -1.87 8.73 12.39
N VAL A 163 -2.42 7.61 12.88
CA VAL A 163 -2.75 6.42 12.09
C VAL A 163 -4.27 6.26 12.03
N TYR A 164 -4.80 6.28 10.82
CA TYR A 164 -6.23 6.18 10.51
C TYR A 164 -6.47 4.86 9.79
N GLN A 165 -7.33 4.02 10.34
CA GLN A 165 -7.60 2.67 9.85
C GLN A 165 -9.05 2.56 9.40
N VAL A 166 -9.29 2.32 8.11
CA VAL A 166 -10.62 2.34 7.48
C VAL A 166 -10.85 1.04 6.70
N GLY A 167 -12.04 0.47 6.88
CA GLY A 167 -12.47 -0.74 6.16
C GLY A 167 -12.46 -2.02 7.01
N MET A 168 -11.93 -1.95 8.23
CA MET A 168 -11.76 -3.09 9.13
C MET A 168 -13.08 -3.81 9.37
N ARG A 169 -13.12 -5.10 9.04
CA ARG A 169 -14.33 -5.93 9.20
C ARG A 169 -14.06 -7.29 9.83
N THR A 170 -12.79 -7.60 10.05
CA THR A 170 -12.33 -8.79 10.75
C THR A 170 -11.15 -8.45 11.67
N GLY A 171 -10.68 -9.38 12.47
CA GLY A 171 -9.55 -9.21 13.38
C GLY A 171 -9.77 -9.91 14.73
N ALA A 172 -8.72 -9.99 15.53
CA ALA A 172 -8.81 -10.55 16.85
C ALA A 172 -9.38 -9.53 17.87
N ARG A 173 -9.98 -10.03 18.94
CA ARG A 173 -10.60 -9.19 19.98
C ARG A 173 -9.62 -8.17 20.56
N GLU A 174 -8.39 -8.57 20.81
CA GLU A 174 -7.34 -7.73 21.38
C GLU A 174 -6.98 -6.54 20.49
N GLU A 175 -7.08 -6.68 19.16
CA GLU A 175 -6.81 -5.60 18.21
C GLU A 175 -7.84 -4.47 18.34
N TYR A 176 -9.13 -4.82 18.48
CA TYR A 176 -10.21 -3.85 18.73
C TYR A 176 -10.22 -3.27 20.14
N GLN A 177 -9.51 -3.89 21.08
CA GLN A 177 -9.33 -3.39 22.45
C GLN A 177 -8.06 -2.53 22.60
N ARG A 178 -7.16 -2.57 21.62
CA ARG A 178 -5.96 -1.73 21.59
C ARG A 178 -6.38 -0.27 21.40
N LYS A 179 -5.62 0.65 21.98
CA LYS A 179 -5.83 2.09 21.80
C LYS A 179 -5.39 2.50 20.38
N ALA A 180 -6.25 2.29 19.40
CA ALA A 180 -6.16 2.83 18.06
C ALA A 180 -7.27 3.88 17.91
N PRO A 181 -6.98 5.18 18.14
CA PRO A 181 -8.01 6.21 18.30
C PRO A 181 -8.82 6.45 17.03
N HIS A 182 -8.27 6.12 15.86
CA HIS A 182 -8.89 6.35 14.55
C HIS A 182 -9.13 5.03 13.80
N LEU A 183 -9.69 4.02 14.47
CA LEU A 183 -10.11 2.78 13.85
C LEU A 183 -11.61 2.86 13.50
N PHE A 184 -11.92 2.71 12.19
CA PHE A 184 -13.27 2.83 11.62
C PHE A 184 -13.74 1.47 11.06
N PRO A 185 -14.45 0.65 11.87
CA PRO A 185 -14.96 -0.62 11.39
C PRO A 185 -16.06 -0.44 10.34
N ALA A 186 -15.96 -1.20 9.24
CA ALA A 186 -16.87 -1.10 8.10
C ALA A 186 -18.34 -1.32 8.42
N HIS A 187 -18.65 -2.14 9.45
CA HIS A 187 -20.03 -2.38 9.91
C HIS A 187 -20.66 -1.18 10.63
N ARG A 188 -19.86 -0.19 11.05
CA ARG A 188 -20.35 1.05 11.71
C ARG A 188 -20.36 2.22 10.75
N THR A 189 -19.37 2.31 9.87
CA THR A 189 -19.24 3.43 8.94
C THR A 189 -18.69 2.91 7.62
N ARG A 190 -19.39 3.17 6.53
CA ARG A 190 -18.88 2.77 5.20
C ARG A 190 -17.51 3.43 4.95
N PRO A 191 -16.54 2.72 4.35
CA PRO A 191 -15.19 3.25 4.13
C PRO A 191 -15.15 4.62 3.46
N LEU A 192 -15.94 4.85 2.41
CA LEU A 192 -16.04 6.14 1.74
C LEU A 192 -16.53 7.26 2.67
N ASP A 193 -17.53 6.97 3.53
CA ASP A 193 -18.08 7.96 4.45
C ASP A 193 -17.11 8.25 5.61
N ALA A 194 -16.37 7.23 6.06
CA ALA A 194 -15.30 7.40 7.04
C ALA A 194 -14.21 8.34 6.50
N VAL A 195 -13.67 8.07 5.31
CA VAL A 195 -12.66 8.93 4.68
C VAL A 195 -13.20 10.35 4.43
N ARG A 196 -14.46 10.49 4.00
CA ARG A 196 -15.10 11.81 3.83
C ARG A 196 -15.15 12.60 5.12
N SER A 197 -15.45 11.96 6.24
CA SER A 197 -15.46 12.62 7.55
C SER A 197 -14.08 13.01 8.05
N LEU A 198 -13.06 12.27 7.67
CA LEU A 198 -11.65 12.52 8.02
C LEU A 198 -10.97 13.53 7.11
N LEU A 199 -11.54 13.87 5.96
CA LEU A 199 -10.89 14.68 4.94
C LEU A 199 -10.31 16.01 5.45
N PRO A 200 -11.00 16.79 6.32
CA PRO A 200 -10.44 18.03 6.86
C PRO A 200 -9.15 17.82 7.63
N GLU A 201 -9.06 16.75 8.41
CA GLU A 201 -7.87 16.39 9.19
C GLU A 201 -6.75 15.85 8.28
N LEU A 202 -7.09 14.94 7.35
CA LEU A 202 -6.12 14.35 6.44
C LEU A 202 -5.52 15.37 5.47
N ALA A 203 -6.30 16.34 5.01
CA ALA A 203 -5.85 17.39 4.10
C ALA A 203 -4.94 18.45 4.77
N ALA A 204 -4.99 18.54 6.11
CA ALA A 204 -4.18 19.49 6.86
C ALA A 204 -2.72 19.05 7.03
N HIS A 205 -2.39 17.80 6.74
CA HIS A 205 -1.09 17.18 7.02
C HIS A 205 -0.55 16.38 5.84
N PRO A 206 0.78 16.13 5.77
CA PRO A 206 1.34 15.16 4.84
C PRO A 206 0.76 13.76 5.10
N LEU A 207 0.30 13.09 4.05
CA LEU A 207 -0.40 11.82 4.15
C LEU A 207 0.29 10.73 3.34
N TYR A 208 0.55 9.59 3.98
CA TYR A 208 0.89 8.33 3.33
C TYR A 208 -0.35 7.42 3.30
N VAL A 209 -0.65 6.84 2.15
CA VAL A 209 -1.80 5.94 2.00
C VAL A 209 -1.28 4.52 1.77
N THR A 210 -1.60 3.61 2.68
CA THR A 210 -1.32 2.17 2.51
C THR A 210 -2.61 1.43 2.21
N VAL A 211 -2.59 0.61 1.16
CA VAL A 211 -3.76 -0.10 0.67
C VAL A 211 -3.47 -1.60 0.67
N ASP A 212 -4.15 -2.32 1.54
CA ASP A 212 -4.27 -3.77 1.39
C ASP A 212 -5.33 -4.08 0.33
N VAL A 213 -4.99 -4.95 -0.61
CA VAL A 213 -5.93 -5.32 -1.69
C VAL A 213 -7.19 -6.01 -1.14
N ASP A 214 -7.11 -6.58 0.06
CA ASP A 214 -8.23 -7.26 0.72
C ASP A 214 -9.28 -6.29 1.31
N VAL A 215 -9.03 -4.97 1.31
CA VAL A 215 -10.10 -3.98 1.53
C VAL A 215 -11.24 -4.16 0.54
N LEU A 216 -10.90 -4.63 -0.67
CA LEU A 216 -11.87 -5.02 -1.69
C LEU A 216 -12.63 -6.28 -1.30
N ASP A 217 -13.84 -6.40 -1.80
CA ASP A 217 -14.59 -7.65 -1.68
C ASP A 217 -13.88 -8.78 -2.46
N PRO A 218 -13.86 -10.04 -1.98
CA PRO A 218 -13.26 -11.15 -2.71
C PRO A 218 -13.85 -11.41 -4.09
N SER A 219 -15.03 -10.89 -4.39
CA SER A 219 -15.59 -10.90 -5.75
C SER A 219 -14.85 -9.97 -6.71
N GLU A 220 -14.18 -8.95 -6.20
CA GLU A 220 -13.37 -7.99 -6.95
C GLU A 220 -11.89 -8.40 -6.96
N ALA A 221 -11.36 -8.84 -5.81
CA ALA A 221 -9.95 -9.17 -5.60
C ALA A 221 -9.79 -10.49 -4.81
N PRO A 222 -9.99 -11.67 -5.44
CA PRO A 222 -9.82 -12.96 -4.77
C PRO A 222 -8.37 -13.35 -4.50
N GLY A 223 -7.40 -12.71 -5.17
CA GLY A 223 -5.96 -13.03 -5.14
C GLY A 223 -5.24 -12.34 -3.99
N THR A 224 -5.60 -12.67 -2.77
CA THR A 224 -4.95 -12.18 -1.55
C THR A 224 -4.78 -13.29 -0.51
N GLY A 225 -3.89 -13.04 0.48
CA GLY A 225 -3.58 -13.97 1.56
C GLY A 225 -4.74 -14.21 2.52
N ALA A 226 -5.52 -13.17 2.84
CA ALA A 226 -6.58 -13.22 3.84
C ALA A 226 -7.89 -12.54 3.35
N PRO A 227 -8.54 -13.09 2.30
CA PRO A 227 -9.74 -12.46 1.76
C PRO A 227 -10.90 -12.48 2.76
N GLU A 228 -11.54 -11.34 2.96
CA GLU A 228 -12.69 -11.19 3.85
C GLU A 228 -13.94 -10.74 3.07
N PRO A 229 -15.12 -11.35 3.31
CA PRO A 229 -16.36 -10.95 2.67
C PRO A 229 -16.84 -9.54 3.06
N CYS A 230 -17.74 -8.98 2.25
CA CYS A 230 -18.36 -7.68 2.49
C CYS A 230 -17.37 -6.51 2.42
N GLY A 231 -16.38 -6.61 1.54
CA GLY A 231 -15.48 -5.52 1.18
C GLY A 231 -16.13 -4.45 0.31
N ILE A 232 -15.35 -3.46 -0.06
CA ILE A 232 -15.79 -2.44 -1.02
C ILE A 232 -15.52 -2.88 -2.45
N THR A 233 -16.16 -2.24 -3.41
CA THR A 233 -15.87 -2.41 -4.83
C THR A 233 -14.64 -1.62 -5.25
N ALA A 234 -14.00 -2.03 -6.36
CA ALA A 234 -12.92 -1.25 -6.96
C ALA A 234 -13.35 0.18 -7.33
N ALA A 235 -14.61 0.36 -7.74
CA ALA A 235 -15.17 1.68 -8.02
C ALA A 235 -15.24 2.56 -6.76
N GLU A 236 -15.66 2.02 -5.61
CA GLU A 236 -15.67 2.74 -4.34
C GLU A 236 -14.25 3.09 -3.88
N LEU A 237 -13.27 2.18 -4.08
CA LEU A 237 -11.88 2.47 -3.72
C LEU A 237 -11.31 3.62 -4.57
N VAL A 238 -11.59 3.64 -5.87
CA VAL A 238 -11.19 4.78 -6.74
C VAL A 238 -11.95 6.06 -6.37
N GLU A 239 -13.18 5.99 -5.89
CA GLU A 239 -13.89 7.17 -5.36
C GLU A 239 -13.19 7.70 -4.10
N ILE A 240 -12.71 6.82 -3.21
CA ILE A 240 -11.87 7.20 -2.05
C ILE A 240 -10.57 7.87 -2.53
N VAL A 241 -9.88 7.29 -3.51
CA VAL A 241 -8.66 7.86 -4.11
C VAL A 241 -8.90 9.29 -4.60
N ARG A 242 -10.01 9.53 -5.31
CA ARG A 242 -10.38 10.86 -5.82
C ARG A 242 -10.76 11.83 -4.71
N LEU A 243 -11.43 11.34 -3.67
CA LEU A 243 -11.78 12.15 -2.51
C LEU A 243 -10.52 12.69 -1.80
N LEU A 244 -9.42 11.95 -1.85
CA LEU A 244 -8.13 12.36 -1.28
C LEU A 244 -7.32 13.34 -2.17
N ALA A 245 -7.83 13.74 -3.34
CA ALA A 245 -7.14 14.69 -4.22
C ALA A 245 -6.68 16.01 -3.55
N PRO A 246 -7.42 16.59 -2.57
CA PRO A 246 -6.96 17.79 -1.86
C PRO A 246 -5.83 17.53 -0.87
N CYS A 247 -5.53 16.27 -0.52
CA CYS A 247 -4.53 15.92 0.47
C CYS A 247 -3.10 16.01 -0.09
N SER A 248 -2.14 16.33 0.78
CA SER A 248 -0.71 16.29 0.44
C SER A 248 -0.20 14.85 0.52
N ILE A 249 -0.50 14.02 -0.50
CA ILE A 249 -0.04 12.64 -0.55
C ILE A 249 1.46 12.61 -0.80
N VAL A 250 2.21 12.05 0.15
CA VAL A 250 3.68 11.98 0.10
C VAL A 250 4.20 10.63 -0.41
N GLY A 251 3.36 9.62 -0.43
CA GLY A 251 3.66 8.28 -0.95
C GLY A 251 2.49 7.34 -0.75
N THR A 252 2.55 6.18 -1.37
CA THR A 252 1.55 5.11 -1.25
C THR A 252 2.17 3.75 -1.48
N ASP A 253 1.47 2.73 -1.04
CA ASP A 253 1.75 1.34 -1.38
C ASP A 253 0.47 0.57 -1.69
N LEU A 254 0.65 -0.62 -2.28
CA LEU A 254 -0.39 -1.60 -2.52
C LEU A 254 0.14 -2.98 -2.15
N MET A 255 -0.56 -3.64 -1.23
CA MET A 255 -0.09 -4.79 -0.48
C MET A 255 -0.93 -6.04 -0.72
N GLU A 256 -0.39 -7.20 -0.32
CA GLU A 256 -1.07 -8.49 -0.19
C GLU A 256 -1.59 -9.10 -1.50
N VAL A 257 -1.08 -8.69 -2.66
CA VAL A 257 -1.44 -9.34 -3.93
C VAL A 257 -0.76 -10.71 -4.01
N ALA A 258 -1.57 -11.76 -4.00
CA ALA A 258 -1.15 -13.16 -4.08
C ALA A 258 -1.80 -13.84 -5.29
N HIS A 259 -1.24 -13.63 -6.48
CA HIS A 259 -1.77 -14.05 -7.77
C HIS A 259 -2.08 -15.57 -7.86
N ALA A 260 -1.31 -16.39 -7.15
CA ALA A 260 -1.54 -17.85 -7.14
C ALA A 260 -2.97 -18.24 -6.72
N TRP A 261 -3.67 -17.37 -6.01
CA TRP A 261 -5.04 -17.57 -5.55
C TRP A 261 -6.10 -16.94 -6.46
N ASP A 262 -5.67 -16.32 -7.57
CA ASP A 262 -6.54 -15.74 -8.59
C ASP A 262 -6.10 -16.13 -10.01
N PRO A 263 -6.44 -17.34 -10.47
CA PRO A 263 -6.10 -17.77 -11.84
C PRO A 263 -6.70 -16.87 -12.94
N SER A 264 -7.66 -16.02 -12.62
CA SER A 264 -8.25 -15.08 -13.58
C SER A 264 -7.37 -13.85 -13.83
N GLY A 265 -6.41 -13.57 -12.95
CA GLY A 265 -5.58 -12.36 -12.98
C GLY A 265 -6.33 -11.07 -12.63
N ARG A 266 -7.60 -11.15 -12.26
CA ARG A 266 -8.47 -10.01 -11.97
C ARG A 266 -7.90 -9.10 -10.89
N THR A 267 -7.40 -9.69 -9.79
CA THR A 267 -6.83 -8.93 -8.67
C THR A 267 -5.69 -8.03 -9.11
N GLY A 268 -4.73 -8.57 -9.87
CA GLY A 268 -3.59 -7.79 -10.36
C GLY A 268 -4.03 -6.66 -11.31
N ILE A 269 -4.94 -6.94 -12.24
CA ILE A 269 -5.48 -5.94 -13.18
C ILE A 269 -6.22 -4.83 -12.41
N THR A 270 -7.10 -5.20 -11.47
CA THR A 270 -7.84 -4.25 -10.63
C THR A 270 -6.89 -3.39 -9.79
N ALA A 271 -5.88 -3.99 -9.18
CA ALA A 271 -4.85 -3.30 -8.40
C ALA A 271 -4.07 -2.29 -9.25
N CYS A 272 -3.63 -2.68 -10.45
CA CYS A 272 -2.94 -1.78 -11.38
C CYS A 272 -3.83 -0.63 -11.84
N TRP A 273 -5.11 -0.91 -12.10
CA TRP A 273 -6.07 0.14 -12.45
C TRP A 273 -6.25 1.15 -11.32
N ILE A 274 -6.35 0.70 -10.06
CA ILE A 274 -6.43 1.55 -8.88
C ILE A 274 -5.15 2.38 -8.72
N LEU A 275 -3.96 1.77 -8.87
CA LEU A 275 -2.68 2.49 -8.81
C LEU A 275 -2.57 3.57 -9.88
N ARG A 276 -3.00 3.29 -11.13
CA ARG A 276 -3.05 4.31 -12.18
C ARG A 276 -3.91 5.50 -11.76
N GLU A 277 -5.16 5.25 -11.31
CA GLU A 277 -6.05 6.32 -10.86
C GLU A 277 -5.47 7.10 -9.67
N ALA A 278 -4.81 6.43 -8.74
CA ALA A 278 -4.15 7.05 -7.60
C ALA A 278 -3.00 7.97 -8.03
N ILE A 279 -2.06 7.47 -8.83
CA ILE A 279 -0.92 8.23 -9.33
C ILE A 279 -1.39 9.46 -10.11
N LEU A 280 -2.34 9.29 -11.01
CA LEU A 280 -2.87 10.38 -11.83
C LEU A 280 -3.70 11.40 -11.04
N THR A 281 -4.45 10.95 -10.02
CA THR A 281 -5.23 11.84 -9.16
C THR A 281 -4.33 12.71 -8.31
N TRP A 282 -3.30 12.13 -7.71
CA TRP A 282 -2.50 12.80 -6.68
C TRP A 282 -1.31 13.57 -7.26
N TRP A 283 -0.76 13.15 -8.39
CA TRP A 283 0.49 13.72 -8.90
C TRP A 283 0.47 14.05 -10.41
N GLY A 284 -0.63 13.79 -11.11
CA GLY A 284 -0.79 14.01 -12.56
C GLY A 284 -1.18 15.44 -12.94
N ALA A 285 -1.02 16.42 -12.07
CA ALA A 285 -1.34 17.84 -12.35
C ALA A 285 -0.13 18.63 -12.80
#